data_8bd5311a4ac2a726f5a81a50b10d619a
#
_entry.id   8bd5311a4ac2a726f5a81a50b10d619a
#
_cell.length_a   1.000
_cell.length_b   1.000
_cell.length_c   1.000
_cell.angle_alpha   90.00
_cell.angle_beta   90.00
_cell.angle_gamma   90.00
#
_symmetry.space_group_name_H-M   'P 1'
#
loop_
_entity.id
_entity.type
_entity.pdbx_description
1 polymer ?
#
loop_
_entity_poly.entity_id
_entity_poly.type
_entity_poly.pdbx_seq_one_letter_code
_entity_poly.pdbx_strand_id
1 'polypeptide(L)'
;MSSVFSSTDSVGAEPSVCPNAAKLSNAQANEVAAILKGGSKVNGEAMLNGHKLSMNGSAQVNEDSAGHKAQNGSVHVNGHEGENGLEKAAAGVEERLWIRPDLPSKCTWKLGGSSVESPHCHSELTEAPSILPNILGKIGDTPLVRMNKIPKAFGLKCELLAKCEFFNAGGSVKDRISLRMVEDAERNGILKPGDTIIEPTSGNTGIGLALASAVKGYRCIIVMPEKMSMEKVDVLRALGAEIVRTPTAARFHSPESHIGVAWRLKNEIPNSHILDQYRNPSNPLAHYDTTAEEILEQCDGKVDMLVAGAGTGGTITGIARKLKERCPNIKIVGVDPEGSILAEPEELNKTDKTQYEVEGIGYDFIPTVLDRSVVDRWYKSNDDESFAMSRMLIREEGLLCGGSSGTAMAAAVRMATELKEGQRCVVILPDSIRNYMSKFLSDNWMCDKGFLTPENLMVSKPWWWNLSLQGLNLFSPLTVLPSVNIKKTIKILKEKAFDQAPVVDESGVILGMVTLGNMLSSVLAGKVKASDPVAKVLYKQFKQVRLTDNLGKLSRILETDHFALVVHEQIQYMEDGSPCLRQMVFGVVTAIDILNYITTRERTLSECSLTD
;
A
#
# COMPACT_ATOMS: atom_id res chain seq x y z
N MET A 1 -59.15 -23.69 3.90
CA MET A 1 -58.86 -24.95 4.56
C MET A 1 -57.38 -24.87 4.95
N SER A 2 -57.03 -24.26 6.09
CA SER A 2 -56.86 -24.87 7.42
C SER A 2 -55.87 -26.04 7.43
N SER A 3 -54.69 -25.79 8.02
CA SER A 3 -54.24 -26.19 9.37
C SER A 3 -52.71 -26.06 9.41
N VAL A 4 -52.11 -25.22 10.26
CA VAL A 4 -51.69 -25.41 11.66
C VAL A 4 -50.75 -26.63 11.88
N PHE A 5 -49.54 -26.33 12.31
CA PHE A 5 -48.73 -26.97 13.39
C PHE A 5 -47.35 -26.34 13.35
N SER A 6 -46.92 -25.61 14.30
CA SER A 6 -46.42 -25.74 15.69
C SER A 6 -44.92 -26.06 15.75
N SER A 7 -44.26 -25.09 16.35
CA SER A 7 -42.98 -25.02 17.07
C SER A 7 -42.31 -26.33 17.51
N THR A 8 -40.99 -26.39 17.33
CA THR A 8 -40.11 -26.95 18.36
C THR A 8 -38.72 -26.29 18.31
N ASP A 9 -38.20 -26.10 19.50
CA ASP A 9 -36.97 -25.46 19.90
C ASP A 9 -35.71 -25.97 19.21
N SER A 10 -34.81 -25.05 18.85
CA SER A 10 -33.43 -25.37 18.57
C SER A 10 -32.51 -24.71 19.57
N VAL A 11 -31.87 -25.59 20.34
CA VAL A 11 -30.81 -25.31 21.29
C VAL A 11 -29.60 -24.76 20.57
N GLY A 12 -29.14 -23.58 21.01
CA GLY A 12 -27.93 -22.94 20.50
C GLY A 12 -26.68 -23.72 20.94
N ALA A 13 -25.81 -23.99 19.97
CA ALA A 13 -24.42 -24.40 20.22
C ALA A 13 -23.52 -23.18 20.06
N GLU A 14 -22.92 -22.73 21.15
CA GLU A 14 -21.84 -21.75 21.16
C GLU A 14 -20.56 -22.34 20.54
N PRO A 15 -19.82 -21.60 19.68
CA PRO A 15 -18.52 -22.05 19.21
C PRO A 15 -17.46 -21.83 20.28
N SER A 16 -16.72 -22.88 20.61
CA SER A 16 -15.60 -22.90 21.55
C SER A 16 -14.48 -21.95 21.10
N VAL A 17 -14.17 -20.96 21.92
CA VAL A 17 -13.10 -19.96 21.72
C VAL A 17 -11.78 -20.55 22.23
N CYS A 18 -10.75 -20.51 21.40
CA CYS A 18 -9.38 -20.89 21.73
C CYS A 18 -8.74 -19.86 22.70
N PRO A 19 -8.12 -20.28 23.83
CA PRO A 19 -7.74 -19.35 24.92
C PRO A 19 -6.54 -18.45 24.71
N ASN A 20 -5.81 -18.54 23.58
CA ASN A 20 -4.55 -17.83 23.38
C ASN A 20 -4.61 -16.56 22.51
N ALA A 21 -5.79 -16.13 22.07
CA ALA A 21 -5.92 -14.95 21.21
C ALA A 21 -6.07 -13.61 21.96
N ALA A 22 -6.25 -13.64 23.28
CA ALA A 22 -6.71 -12.44 24.02
C ALA A 22 -5.59 -11.55 24.58
N LYS A 23 -4.31 -11.92 24.53
CA LYS A 23 -3.24 -11.15 25.21
C LYS A 23 -2.39 -10.24 24.31
N LEU A 24 -2.50 -10.33 22.98
CA LEU A 24 -1.73 -9.50 22.04
C LEU A 24 -2.51 -8.29 21.47
N SER A 25 -3.83 -8.25 21.64
CA SER A 25 -4.70 -7.24 21.01
C SER A 25 -4.72 -5.88 21.72
N ASN A 26 -4.51 -5.84 23.04
CA ASN A 26 -4.70 -4.60 23.81
C ASN A 26 -3.55 -3.59 23.66
N ALA A 27 -2.31 -4.01 23.44
CA ALA A 27 -1.19 -3.10 23.29
C ALA A 27 -1.24 -2.36 21.95
N GLN A 28 -1.65 -3.02 20.89
CA GLN A 28 -1.68 -2.48 19.52
C GLN A 28 -2.96 -1.67 19.22
N ALA A 29 -4.09 -2.05 19.82
CA ALA A 29 -5.29 -1.20 19.81
C ALA A 29 -5.05 0.10 20.58
N ASN A 30 -4.24 0.05 21.65
CA ASN A 30 -3.82 1.22 22.40
C ASN A 30 -2.86 2.11 21.60
N GLU A 31 -2.03 1.56 20.73
CA GLU A 31 -1.11 2.32 19.86
C GLU A 31 -1.89 3.11 18.79
N VAL A 32 -2.81 2.49 18.08
CA VAL A 32 -3.72 3.19 17.13
C VAL A 32 -4.63 4.16 17.88
N ALA A 33 -5.13 3.81 19.06
CA ALA A 33 -5.92 4.70 19.89
C ALA A 33 -5.09 5.89 20.44
N ALA A 34 -3.78 5.70 20.67
CA ALA A 34 -2.86 6.78 21.04
C ALA A 34 -2.59 7.74 19.88
N ILE A 35 -2.36 7.20 18.68
CA ILE A 35 -2.22 7.98 17.43
C ILE A 35 -3.51 8.76 17.16
N LEU A 36 -4.67 8.11 17.31
CA LEU A 36 -5.97 8.75 17.13
C LEU A 36 -6.29 9.81 18.22
N LYS A 37 -5.77 9.68 19.44
CA LYS A 37 -5.93 10.67 20.53
C LYS A 37 -4.97 11.86 20.43
N GLY A 38 -3.84 11.74 19.72
CA GLY A 38 -2.83 12.79 19.55
C GLY A 38 -3.16 13.89 18.55
N GLY A 39 -4.23 13.80 17.80
CA GLY A 39 -4.59 14.66 16.67
C GLY A 39 -5.48 15.87 17.01
N SER A 40 -5.27 16.56 18.14
CA SER A 40 -5.77 17.93 18.31
C SER A 40 -4.95 18.66 19.37
N LYS A 41 -3.87 19.32 18.96
CA LYS A 41 -3.30 20.42 19.73
C LYS A 41 -3.79 21.75 19.16
N VAL A 42 -4.72 22.34 19.87
CA VAL A 42 -5.03 23.77 19.79
C VAL A 42 -3.89 24.50 20.51
N ASN A 43 -3.35 25.53 19.89
CA ASN A 43 -2.32 26.42 20.40
C ASN A 43 -2.64 26.99 21.77
N GLY A 44 -1.64 27.01 22.64
CA GLY A 44 -1.61 27.76 23.89
C GLY A 44 -0.21 27.72 24.50
N GLU A 45 0.50 28.79 24.27
CA GLU A 45 1.61 29.41 24.97
C GLU A 45 2.61 28.63 25.84
N ALA A 46 3.87 28.92 25.53
CA ALA A 46 5.08 28.56 26.26
C ALA A 46 5.11 29.11 27.68
N MET A 47 5.64 28.32 28.64
CA MET A 47 6.49 28.82 29.75
C MET A 47 7.44 27.72 30.20
N LEU A 48 8.71 28.11 30.25
CA LEU A 48 9.85 27.40 30.84
C LEU A 48 9.65 27.15 32.34
N ASN A 49 10.04 25.98 32.85
CA ASN A 49 10.99 25.92 33.98
C ASN A 49 11.37 24.45 34.29
N GLY A 50 12.65 24.26 34.42
CA GLY A 50 13.29 23.03 34.76
C GLY A 50 13.19 22.62 36.24
N HIS A 51 13.44 21.34 36.50
CA HIS A 51 14.32 20.88 37.60
C HIS A 51 14.64 19.37 37.45
N LYS A 52 15.92 19.11 37.67
CA LYS A 52 16.53 17.80 37.90
C LYS A 52 16.07 17.17 39.20
N LEU A 53 16.19 15.81 39.28
CA LEU A 53 16.70 14.99 40.40
C LEU A 53 16.30 13.53 40.14
N SER A 54 17.17 12.66 39.94
CA SER A 54 18.16 11.85 40.62
C SER A 54 17.57 10.64 41.38
N MET A 55 17.93 9.50 40.91
CA MET A 55 18.47 8.28 41.56
C MET A 55 17.78 7.61 42.77
N ASN A 56 17.78 6.29 42.65
CA ASN A 56 18.17 5.22 43.61
C ASN A 56 17.10 4.36 44.29
N GLY A 57 17.40 3.05 44.29
CA GLY A 57 17.07 2.09 45.34
C GLY A 57 16.42 0.80 44.81
N SER A 58 17.11 -0.19 44.47
CA SER A 58 17.64 -1.47 44.98
C SER A 58 16.73 -2.30 45.91
N ALA A 59 16.67 -3.62 45.55
CA ALA A 59 16.53 -4.84 46.38
C ALA A 59 15.15 -5.18 46.95
N GLN A 60 14.67 -6.40 46.99
CA GLN A 60 15.23 -7.69 47.40
C GLN A 60 14.23 -8.82 47.13
N VAL A 61 14.79 -9.98 46.92
CA VAL A 61 14.37 -11.37 46.94
C VAL A 61 13.42 -11.76 48.09
N ASN A 62 12.49 -12.69 47.82
CA ASN A 62 12.26 -13.84 48.73
C ASN A 62 11.59 -15.02 47.99
N GLU A 63 12.18 -16.19 48.24
CA GLU A 63 11.72 -17.54 47.95
C GLU A 63 10.62 -17.94 48.92
N ASP A 64 9.77 -18.92 48.50
CA ASP A 64 9.41 -20.14 49.26
C ASP A 64 8.47 -21.02 48.42
N SER A 65 8.89 -22.14 48.12
CA SER A 65 8.74 -23.58 48.30
C SER A 65 7.34 -24.18 48.58
N ALA A 66 7.16 -25.35 47.95
CA ALA A 66 6.40 -26.60 48.21
C ALA A 66 5.42 -26.93 47.09
N GLY A 67 5.49 -27.97 46.35
CA GLY A 67 5.78 -29.37 46.58
C GLY A 67 4.50 -30.20 46.49
N HIS A 68 4.32 -31.01 45.46
CA HIS A 68 3.76 -32.37 45.59
C HIS A 68 3.88 -33.23 44.32
N LYS A 69 4.31 -34.45 44.57
CA LYS A 69 4.43 -35.70 43.78
C LYS A 69 3.07 -36.13 43.18
N ALA A 70 2.95 -36.93 42.18
CA ALA A 70 3.52 -38.13 41.57
C ALA A 70 2.42 -38.79 40.73
N GLN A 71 2.60 -39.47 39.70
CA GLN A 71 2.81 -40.88 39.46
C GLN A 71 2.62 -41.28 37.99
N ASN A 72 3.58 -41.95 37.51
CA ASN A 72 3.76 -43.10 36.64
C ASN A 72 2.61 -43.69 35.81
N GLY A 73 2.95 -43.98 34.56
CA GLY A 73 2.34 -44.97 33.70
C GLY A 73 3.20 -45.30 32.51
N SER A 74 4.07 -46.30 32.64
CA SER A 74 4.97 -46.85 31.63
C SER A 74 4.26 -47.83 30.69
N VAL A 75 4.61 -47.78 29.37
CA VAL A 75 4.55 -48.99 28.52
C VAL A 75 5.80 -49.02 27.65
N HIS A 76 6.50 -50.12 27.78
CA HIS A 76 7.64 -50.61 27.02
C HIS A 76 7.33 -50.86 25.54
N VAL A 77 8.30 -50.69 24.66
CA VAL A 77 8.81 -51.72 23.73
C VAL A 77 10.23 -51.35 23.24
N ASN A 78 11.13 -52.33 23.43
CA ASN A 78 12.49 -52.61 22.93
C ASN A 78 12.78 -52.13 21.49
N GLY A 79 13.97 -51.81 21.03
CA GLY A 79 15.35 -52.01 21.43
C GLY A 79 16.17 -52.14 20.15
N HIS A 80 17.28 -51.54 20.06
CA HIS A 80 18.60 -52.04 19.73
C HIS A 80 19.65 -50.94 19.59
N GLU A 81 20.78 -51.25 20.11
CA GLU A 81 22.00 -50.60 20.46
C GLU A 81 22.82 -50.01 19.29
N GLY A 82 23.64 -49.02 19.63
CA GLY A 82 24.81 -48.57 18.86
C GLY A 82 25.42 -47.32 19.49
N GLU A 83 26.45 -47.53 20.31
CA GLU A 83 27.25 -46.60 21.11
C GLU A 83 27.94 -45.46 20.39
N ASN A 84 28.05 -44.30 21.03
CA ASN A 84 29.19 -43.55 21.58
C ASN A 84 28.89 -42.06 21.51
N GLY A 85 28.77 -41.34 22.56
CA GLY A 85 29.73 -40.94 23.55
C GLY A 85 29.94 -39.44 23.50
N LEU A 86 29.76 -38.73 24.68
CA LEU A 86 30.19 -37.37 25.04
C LEU A 86 29.25 -36.23 24.53
N GLU A 87 28.79 -35.31 25.29
CA GLU A 87 28.88 -34.81 26.65
C GLU A 87 27.77 -33.80 26.91
N LYS A 88 27.42 -33.60 28.15
CA LYS A 88 26.41 -32.68 28.68
C LYS A 88 26.73 -31.21 28.40
N ALA A 89 25.75 -30.42 28.04
CA ALA A 89 25.25 -29.30 28.82
C ALA A 89 24.27 -28.45 27.99
N ALA A 90 23.15 -28.17 28.56
CA ALA A 90 22.43 -26.94 28.63
C ALA A 90 20.92 -27.09 28.43
N ALA A 91 20.24 -26.59 29.40
CA ALA A 91 18.80 -26.58 29.59
C ALA A 91 18.04 -25.78 28.54
N GLY A 92 16.82 -26.29 28.17
CA GLY A 92 15.71 -25.42 27.90
C GLY A 92 15.63 -24.80 26.50
N VAL A 93 15.57 -25.62 25.46
CA VAL A 93 14.92 -25.21 24.21
C VAL A 93 13.74 -26.16 24.03
N GLU A 94 12.51 -25.62 24.20
CA GLU A 94 11.32 -26.31 23.72
C GLU A 94 11.57 -26.67 22.25
N GLU A 95 11.64 -27.96 21.93
CA GLU A 95 11.68 -28.44 20.56
C GLU A 95 10.45 -27.89 19.82
N ARG A 96 10.66 -26.94 18.97
CA ARG A 96 9.62 -26.49 18.06
C ARG A 96 9.26 -27.66 17.15
N LEU A 97 8.10 -28.23 17.36
CA LEU A 97 7.58 -29.34 16.57
C LEU A 97 7.48 -28.86 15.09
N TRP A 98 8.44 -29.28 14.27
CA TRP A 98 8.37 -29.05 12.84
C TRP A 98 7.64 -30.22 12.17
N ILE A 99 6.45 -29.93 11.62
CA ILE A 99 5.66 -30.92 10.89
C ILE A 99 6.06 -30.87 9.42
N ARG A 100 6.55 -31.96 8.88
CA ARG A 100 6.96 -32.05 7.47
C ARG A 100 5.77 -31.81 6.55
N PRO A 101 5.95 -31.02 5.46
CA PRO A 101 4.87 -30.71 4.52
C PRO A 101 4.53 -31.90 3.58
N ASP A 102 5.38 -32.93 3.55
CA ASP A 102 5.28 -34.11 2.69
C ASP A 102 4.71 -35.34 3.42
N LEU A 103 4.04 -35.16 4.55
CA LEU A 103 3.35 -36.24 5.22
C LEU A 103 2.19 -36.77 4.36
N PRO A 104 1.93 -38.09 4.38
CA PRO A 104 0.81 -38.68 3.66
C PRO A 104 -0.52 -38.01 4.02
N SER A 105 -1.37 -37.77 3.00
CA SER A 105 -2.70 -37.23 3.20
C SER A 105 -3.55 -38.16 4.07
N LYS A 106 -4.26 -37.60 5.03
CA LYS A 106 -5.28 -38.30 5.83
C LYS A 106 -6.67 -38.26 5.19
N CYS A 107 -6.79 -37.64 4.02
CA CYS A 107 -8.05 -37.58 3.27
C CYS A 107 -8.43 -38.97 2.76
N THR A 108 -9.65 -39.40 3.05
CA THR A 108 -10.22 -40.71 2.62
C THR A 108 -10.97 -40.61 1.30
N TRP A 109 -10.97 -39.43 0.64
CA TRP A 109 -11.66 -39.23 -0.62
C TRP A 109 -11.17 -40.18 -1.71
N LYS A 110 -12.13 -40.84 -2.41
CA LYS A 110 -11.90 -41.69 -3.57
C LYS A 110 -12.95 -41.38 -4.63
N LEU A 111 -12.57 -41.44 -5.89
CA LEU A 111 -13.51 -41.29 -6.99
C LEU A 111 -14.61 -42.36 -6.90
N GLY A 112 -15.88 -41.95 -6.85
CA GLY A 112 -17.03 -42.86 -6.67
C GLY A 112 -17.25 -43.34 -5.24
N GLY A 113 -16.48 -42.86 -4.27
CA GLY A 113 -16.67 -43.16 -2.84
C GLY A 113 -17.85 -42.39 -2.21
N SER A 114 -18.37 -42.93 -1.10
CA SER A 114 -19.45 -42.27 -0.35
C SER A 114 -18.94 -41.02 0.39
N SER A 115 -19.69 -39.92 0.34
CA SER A 115 -19.39 -38.70 1.10
C SER A 115 -19.54 -38.87 2.62
N VAL A 116 -20.23 -39.93 3.08
CA VAL A 116 -20.45 -40.26 4.50
C VAL A 116 -19.15 -40.68 5.19
N GLU A 117 -18.17 -41.19 4.46
CA GLU A 117 -16.87 -41.60 5.00
C GLU A 117 -15.82 -40.45 4.94
N SER A 118 -16.20 -39.27 4.47
CA SER A 118 -15.29 -38.11 4.39
C SER A 118 -14.99 -37.58 5.80
N PRO A 119 -13.71 -37.33 6.15
CA PRO A 119 -13.35 -36.63 7.37
C PRO A 119 -13.65 -35.14 7.32
N HIS A 120 -14.18 -34.63 6.19
CA HIS A 120 -14.46 -33.22 5.94
C HIS A 120 -15.94 -32.92 6.14
N CYS A 121 -16.26 -31.78 6.74
CA CYS A 121 -17.60 -31.21 6.73
C CYS A 121 -17.83 -30.52 5.40
N HIS A 122 -18.88 -30.89 4.68
CA HIS A 122 -19.29 -30.24 3.45
C HIS A 122 -20.41 -29.23 3.75
N SER A 123 -20.31 -28.05 3.15
CA SER A 123 -21.38 -27.05 3.15
C SER A 123 -22.22 -27.24 1.89
N GLU A 124 -23.53 -27.11 2.00
CA GLU A 124 -24.40 -27.05 0.83
C GLU A 124 -24.04 -25.83 -0.01
N LEU A 125 -23.86 -26.04 -1.31
CA LEU A 125 -23.69 -24.92 -2.25
C LEU A 125 -25.04 -24.17 -2.33
N THR A 126 -25.04 -22.91 -1.95
CA THR A 126 -26.04 -21.96 -2.42
C THR A 126 -25.94 -21.88 -3.95
N GLU A 127 -27.06 -21.62 -4.62
CA GLU A 127 -27.16 -21.60 -6.07
C GLU A 127 -25.93 -21.00 -6.74
N ALA A 128 -25.26 -21.82 -7.56
CA ALA A 128 -24.05 -21.38 -8.25
C ALA A 128 -24.41 -20.26 -9.24
N PRO A 129 -23.61 -19.18 -9.31
CA PRO A 129 -23.84 -18.14 -10.30
C PRO A 129 -23.77 -18.73 -11.70
N SER A 130 -24.65 -18.26 -12.59
CA SER A 130 -24.61 -18.61 -14.00
C SER A 130 -23.23 -18.27 -14.61
N ILE A 131 -22.84 -18.96 -15.66
CA ILE A 131 -21.59 -18.66 -16.38
C ILE A 131 -21.64 -17.23 -16.90
N LEU A 132 -20.69 -16.37 -16.45
CA LEU A 132 -20.58 -14.99 -16.90
C LEU A 132 -20.06 -14.93 -18.34
N PRO A 133 -20.58 -14.06 -19.21
CA PRO A 133 -20.13 -13.93 -20.60
C PRO A 133 -18.68 -13.41 -20.69
N ASN A 134 -18.25 -12.61 -19.74
CA ASN A 134 -16.88 -12.11 -19.57
C ASN A 134 -16.70 -11.57 -18.15
N ILE A 135 -15.47 -11.14 -17.82
CA ILE A 135 -15.12 -10.68 -16.47
C ILE A 135 -15.80 -9.37 -16.06
N LEU A 136 -16.30 -8.55 -17.01
CA LEU A 136 -16.98 -7.30 -16.69
C LEU A 136 -18.30 -7.55 -15.94
N GLY A 137 -18.93 -8.71 -16.14
CA GLY A 137 -20.11 -9.13 -15.36
C GLY A 137 -19.83 -9.37 -13.87
N LYS A 138 -18.54 -9.35 -13.43
CA LYS A 138 -18.17 -9.45 -12.00
C LYS A 138 -17.84 -8.07 -11.39
N ILE A 139 -18.15 -6.99 -12.08
CA ILE A 139 -18.09 -5.63 -11.53
C ILE A 139 -19.41 -5.33 -10.82
N GLY A 140 -19.35 -4.93 -9.56
CA GLY A 140 -20.50 -4.78 -8.69
C GLY A 140 -20.75 -6.04 -7.84
N ASP A 141 -21.90 -6.05 -7.18
CA ASP A 141 -22.30 -7.11 -6.25
C ASP A 141 -21.17 -7.43 -5.24
N THR A 142 -20.62 -6.38 -4.65
CA THR A 142 -19.53 -6.51 -3.70
C THR A 142 -20.04 -6.82 -2.30
N PRO A 143 -19.31 -7.61 -1.49
CA PRO A 143 -19.76 -8.00 -0.17
C PRO A 143 -19.79 -6.82 0.81
N LEU A 144 -20.80 -6.85 1.70
CA LEU A 144 -20.83 -6.06 2.92
C LEU A 144 -20.42 -6.93 4.10
N VAL A 145 -19.31 -6.60 4.76
CA VAL A 145 -18.71 -7.43 5.81
C VAL A 145 -18.86 -6.76 7.17
N ARG A 146 -19.35 -7.52 8.16
CA ARG A 146 -19.45 -7.07 9.55
C ARG A 146 -18.06 -7.05 10.19
N MET A 147 -17.71 -5.91 10.77
CA MET A 147 -16.50 -5.76 11.55
C MET A 147 -16.71 -6.33 12.96
N ASN A 148 -15.74 -7.08 13.48
CA ASN A 148 -15.90 -7.78 14.75
C ASN A 148 -14.94 -7.36 15.84
N LYS A 149 -13.68 -7.07 15.49
CA LYS A 149 -12.62 -6.72 16.46
C LYS A 149 -12.44 -5.20 16.58
N ILE A 150 -12.44 -4.49 15.47
CA ILE A 150 -12.26 -3.02 15.46
C ILE A 150 -13.34 -2.32 16.28
N PRO A 151 -14.66 -2.58 16.13
CA PRO A 151 -15.67 -1.94 16.96
C PRO A 151 -15.46 -2.16 18.46
N LYS A 152 -15.08 -3.37 18.84
CA LYS A 152 -14.79 -3.71 20.25
C LYS A 152 -13.57 -2.95 20.77
N ALA A 153 -12.49 -2.87 19.97
CA ALA A 153 -11.27 -2.18 20.35
C ALA A 153 -11.50 -0.67 20.57
N PHE A 154 -12.45 -0.07 19.83
CA PHE A 154 -12.80 1.34 19.95
C PHE A 154 -14.07 1.63 20.78
N GLY A 155 -14.66 0.59 21.39
CA GLY A 155 -15.83 0.73 22.26
C GLY A 155 -17.10 1.19 21.54
N LEU A 156 -17.25 0.88 20.24
CA LEU A 156 -18.43 1.23 19.47
C LEU A 156 -19.62 0.36 19.87
N LYS A 157 -20.80 0.97 19.91
CA LYS A 157 -22.07 0.28 20.24
C LYS A 157 -22.85 -0.14 19.00
N CYS A 158 -22.63 0.53 17.87
CA CYS A 158 -23.32 0.28 16.63
C CYS A 158 -22.71 -0.90 15.85
N GLU A 159 -23.42 -1.40 14.87
CA GLU A 159 -22.87 -2.29 13.86
C GLU A 159 -22.00 -1.50 12.88
N LEU A 160 -20.73 -1.87 12.78
CA LEU A 160 -19.79 -1.31 11.82
C LEU A 160 -19.63 -2.29 10.66
N LEU A 161 -19.97 -1.84 9.44
CA LEU A 161 -20.04 -2.67 8.24
C LEU A 161 -19.10 -2.10 7.17
N ALA A 162 -18.33 -2.97 6.53
CA ALA A 162 -17.38 -2.62 5.48
C ALA A 162 -17.93 -3.03 4.11
N LYS A 163 -18.18 -2.07 3.22
CA LYS A 163 -18.47 -2.32 1.80
C LYS A 163 -17.18 -2.52 1.04
N CYS A 164 -16.88 -3.78 0.71
CA CYS A 164 -15.57 -4.22 0.23
C CYS A 164 -15.44 -4.07 -1.29
N GLU A 165 -15.25 -2.86 -1.78
CA GLU A 165 -15.15 -2.54 -3.20
C GLU A 165 -13.90 -3.10 -3.90
N PHE A 166 -12.93 -3.59 -3.12
CA PHE A 166 -11.76 -4.29 -3.65
C PHE A 166 -12.06 -5.69 -4.22
N PHE A 167 -13.28 -6.20 -4.07
CA PHE A 167 -13.74 -7.44 -4.70
C PHE A 167 -14.23 -7.25 -6.15
N ASN A 168 -14.31 -6.03 -6.65
CA ASN A 168 -14.52 -5.81 -8.07
C ASN A 168 -13.42 -6.47 -8.91
N ALA A 169 -13.73 -6.84 -10.16
CA ALA A 169 -12.84 -7.58 -11.06
C ALA A 169 -11.45 -6.93 -11.25
N GLY A 170 -11.39 -5.61 -11.41
CA GLY A 170 -10.15 -4.82 -11.48
C GLY A 170 -9.57 -4.48 -10.10
N GLY A 171 -10.30 -4.78 -9.01
CA GLY A 171 -9.86 -4.64 -7.62
C GLY A 171 -10.13 -3.28 -7.00
N SER A 172 -11.06 -2.50 -7.52
CA SER A 172 -11.42 -1.21 -6.94
C SER A 172 -12.84 -0.75 -7.26
N VAL A 173 -13.32 0.20 -6.47
CA VAL A 173 -14.59 0.93 -6.68
C VAL A 173 -14.64 1.61 -8.05
N LYS A 174 -13.50 1.87 -8.67
CA LYS A 174 -13.39 2.57 -9.95
C LYS A 174 -13.80 1.70 -11.14
N ASP A 175 -13.84 0.39 -10.98
CA ASP A 175 -14.30 -0.52 -12.03
C ASP A 175 -15.75 -0.21 -12.42
N ARG A 176 -16.59 0.12 -11.43
CA ARG A 176 -18.00 0.48 -11.64
C ARG A 176 -18.15 1.70 -12.55
N ILE A 177 -17.43 2.77 -12.25
CA ILE A 177 -17.49 4.00 -13.05
C ILE A 177 -16.87 3.82 -14.42
N SER A 178 -15.80 3.06 -14.51
CA SER A 178 -15.11 2.79 -15.78
C SER A 178 -15.99 2.03 -16.75
N LEU A 179 -16.65 0.96 -16.28
CA LEU A 179 -17.60 0.22 -17.09
C LEU A 179 -18.79 1.09 -17.52
N ARG A 180 -19.39 1.83 -16.58
CA ARG A 180 -20.54 2.69 -16.86
C ARG A 180 -20.21 3.80 -17.85
N MET A 181 -19.04 4.46 -17.73
CA MET A 181 -18.61 5.49 -18.67
C MET A 181 -18.43 4.93 -20.08
N VAL A 182 -17.84 3.75 -20.22
CA VAL A 182 -17.67 3.07 -21.51
C VAL A 182 -19.02 2.71 -22.12
N GLU A 183 -19.91 2.06 -21.35
CA GLU A 183 -21.22 1.62 -21.85
C GLU A 183 -22.14 2.80 -22.21
N ASP A 184 -22.13 3.86 -21.42
CA ASP A 184 -22.90 5.06 -21.74
C ASP A 184 -22.35 5.76 -22.99
N ALA A 185 -21.02 5.79 -23.18
CA ALA A 185 -20.41 6.36 -24.39
C ALA A 185 -20.70 5.51 -25.65
N GLU A 186 -20.70 4.18 -25.52
CA GLU A 186 -21.13 3.26 -26.60
C GLU A 186 -22.61 3.49 -26.96
N ARG A 187 -23.50 3.51 -25.95
CA ARG A 187 -24.95 3.71 -26.12
C ARG A 187 -25.27 5.04 -26.79
N ASN A 188 -24.50 6.07 -26.47
CA ASN A 188 -24.67 7.41 -27.04
C ASN A 188 -23.95 7.59 -28.40
N GLY A 189 -23.30 6.55 -28.94
CA GLY A 189 -22.58 6.60 -30.21
C GLY A 189 -21.32 7.46 -30.20
N ILE A 190 -20.84 7.85 -29.01
CA ILE A 190 -19.60 8.62 -28.82
C ILE A 190 -18.40 7.70 -29.05
N LEU A 191 -18.39 6.53 -28.43
CA LEU A 191 -17.33 5.53 -28.53
C LEU A 191 -17.71 4.45 -29.54
N LYS A 192 -16.82 4.19 -30.51
CA LYS A 192 -17.02 3.21 -31.58
C LYS A 192 -15.91 2.16 -31.55
N PRO A 193 -16.17 0.95 -32.06
CA PRO A 193 -15.13 -0.08 -32.17
C PRO A 193 -13.85 0.45 -32.87
N GLY A 194 -12.70 0.23 -32.26
CA GLY A 194 -11.40 0.70 -32.75
C GLY A 194 -10.99 2.11 -32.29
N ASP A 195 -11.86 2.84 -31.58
CA ASP A 195 -11.51 4.14 -31.00
C ASP A 195 -10.49 4.00 -29.85
N THR A 196 -9.87 5.11 -29.49
CA THR A 196 -8.90 5.18 -28.41
C THR A 196 -9.51 5.86 -27.18
N ILE A 197 -9.43 5.22 -26.02
CA ILE A 197 -9.78 5.80 -24.72
C ILE A 197 -8.51 6.41 -24.12
N ILE A 198 -8.58 7.68 -23.72
CA ILE A 198 -7.51 8.38 -23.01
C ILE A 198 -8.08 8.87 -21.69
N GLU A 199 -7.39 8.62 -20.56
CA GLU A 199 -7.88 9.10 -19.27
C GLU A 199 -6.73 9.60 -18.37
N PRO A 200 -6.85 10.83 -17.82
CA PRO A 200 -5.99 11.32 -16.76
C PRO A 200 -6.46 10.74 -15.42
N THR A 201 -5.60 9.96 -14.73
CA THR A 201 -6.01 9.27 -13.51
C THR A 201 -4.85 8.95 -12.58
N SER A 202 -5.16 8.79 -11.28
CA SER A 202 -4.24 8.26 -10.27
C SER A 202 -4.05 6.73 -10.31
N GLY A 203 -4.68 6.03 -11.25
CA GLY A 203 -4.43 4.61 -11.51
C GLY A 203 -5.65 3.70 -11.46
N ASN A 204 -6.48 3.72 -10.42
CA ASN A 204 -7.61 2.78 -10.28
C ASN A 204 -8.65 2.92 -11.41
N THR A 205 -9.01 4.15 -11.80
CA THR A 205 -9.89 4.38 -12.95
C THR A 205 -9.23 3.89 -14.25
N GLY A 206 -7.92 4.12 -14.37
CA GLY A 206 -7.14 3.59 -15.48
C GLY A 206 -7.19 2.08 -15.57
N ILE A 207 -7.08 1.36 -14.43
CA ILE A 207 -7.19 -0.10 -14.39
C ILE A 207 -8.58 -0.55 -14.85
N GLY A 208 -9.65 0.09 -14.34
CA GLY A 208 -11.01 -0.25 -14.76
C GLY A 208 -11.26 0.01 -16.25
N LEU A 209 -10.76 1.14 -16.80
CA LEU A 209 -10.84 1.44 -18.24
C LEU A 209 -10.00 0.49 -19.09
N ALA A 210 -8.79 0.16 -18.64
CA ALA A 210 -7.93 -0.81 -19.33
C ALA A 210 -8.56 -2.22 -19.33
N LEU A 211 -9.21 -2.62 -18.22
CA LEU A 211 -9.96 -3.88 -18.13
C LEU A 211 -11.13 -3.89 -19.12
N ALA A 212 -11.94 -2.84 -19.14
CA ALA A 212 -13.04 -2.71 -20.10
C ALA A 212 -12.52 -2.70 -21.55
N SER A 213 -11.43 -1.98 -21.81
CA SER A 213 -10.78 -1.89 -23.12
C SER A 213 -10.24 -3.23 -23.61
N ALA A 214 -9.60 -3.99 -22.73
CA ALA A 214 -9.07 -5.33 -23.06
C ALA A 214 -10.20 -6.29 -23.47
N VAL A 215 -11.36 -6.22 -22.80
CA VAL A 215 -12.51 -7.08 -23.08
C VAL A 215 -13.27 -6.61 -24.33
N LYS A 216 -13.40 -5.29 -24.54
CA LYS A 216 -14.22 -4.70 -25.63
C LYS A 216 -13.40 -4.35 -26.88
N GLY A 217 -12.06 -4.46 -26.84
CA GLY A 217 -11.18 -4.23 -27.99
C GLY A 217 -10.83 -2.76 -28.27
N TYR A 218 -10.84 -1.90 -27.26
CA TYR A 218 -10.41 -0.50 -27.38
C TYR A 218 -8.91 -0.34 -27.14
N ARG A 219 -8.29 0.60 -27.84
CA ARG A 219 -6.97 1.11 -27.46
C ARG A 219 -7.11 1.97 -26.20
N CYS A 220 -6.21 1.80 -25.22
CA CYS A 220 -6.28 2.52 -23.96
C CYS A 220 -4.96 3.22 -23.66
N ILE A 221 -5.02 4.53 -23.40
CA ILE A 221 -3.87 5.36 -23.01
C ILE A 221 -4.16 5.99 -21.66
N ILE A 222 -3.34 5.69 -20.66
CA ILE A 222 -3.48 6.22 -19.31
C ILE A 222 -2.38 7.23 -19.03
N VAL A 223 -2.80 8.43 -18.62
CA VAL A 223 -1.90 9.52 -18.24
C VAL A 223 -1.92 9.67 -16.73
N MET A 224 -0.77 9.45 -16.06
CA MET A 224 -0.72 9.37 -14.61
C MET A 224 0.55 10.01 -14.01
N PRO A 225 0.45 10.62 -12.78
CA PRO A 225 1.59 11.20 -12.10
C PRO A 225 2.66 10.15 -11.71
N GLU A 226 3.93 10.56 -11.68
CA GLU A 226 5.06 9.68 -11.36
C GLU A 226 5.04 9.10 -9.93
N LYS A 227 4.38 9.76 -8.97
CA LYS A 227 4.27 9.29 -7.58
C LYS A 227 3.43 8.01 -7.41
N MET A 228 2.62 7.65 -8.42
CA MET A 228 1.74 6.49 -8.34
C MET A 228 2.53 5.19 -8.28
N SER A 229 2.01 4.22 -7.53
CA SER A 229 2.67 2.94 -7.27
C SER A 229 3.02 2.19 -8.56
N MET A 230 4.13 1.47 -8.54
CA MET A 230 4.58 0.68 -9.71
C MET A 230 3.64 -0.51 -9.97
N GLU A 231 3.02 -1.06 -8.95
CA GLU A 231 2.04 -2.13 -9.07
C GLU A 231 0.88 -1.74 -9.99
N LYS A 232 0.36 -0.50 -9.88
CA LYS A 232 -0.67 0.01 -10.80
C LYS A 232 -0.16 0.11 -12.23
N VAL A 233 1.08 0.56 -12.40
CA VAL A 233 1.73 0.63 -13.73
C VAL A 233 1.83 -0.75 -14.37
N ASP A 234 2.25 -1.75 -13.59
CA ASP A 234 2.44 -3.12 -14.10
C ASP A 234 1.11 -3.79 -14.42
N VAL A 235 0.07 -3.59 -13.62
CA VAL A 235 -1.30 -4.05 -13.93
C VAL A 235 -1.81 -3.42 -15.23
N LEU A 236 -1.63 -2.11 -15.41
CA LEU A 236 -2.03 -1.41 -16.63
C LEU A 236 -1.31 -1.96 -17.87
N ARG A 237 0.01 -2.20 -17.78
CA ARG A 237 0.79 -2.81 -18.86
C ARG A 237 0.31 -4.22 -19.19
N ALA A 238 0.03 -5.01 -18.15
CA ALA A 238 -0.49 -6.38 -18.33
C ALA A 238 -1.86 -6.40 -19.02
N LEU A 239 -2.69 -5.38 -18.82
CA LEU A 239 -3.96 -5.18 -19.52
C LEU A 239 -3.81 -4.59 -20.93
N GLY A 240 -2.58 -4.31 -21.39
CA GLY A 240 -2.29 -3.76 -22.71
C GLY A 240 -2.43 -2.26 -22.84
N ALA A 241 -2.56 -1.50 -21.73
CA ALA A 241 -2.66 -0.06 -21.77
C ALA A 241 -1.28 0.60 -22.04
N GLU A 242 -1.29 1.67 -22.82
CA GLU A 242 -0.16 2.58 -22.97
C GLU A 242 -0.14 3.58 -21.80
N ILE A 243 1.05 3.86 -21.25
CA ILE A 243 1.17 4.68 -20.06
C ILE A 243 2.07 5.88 -20.33
N VAL A 244 1.54 7.07 -20.05
CA VAL A 244 2.26 8.34 -20.10
C VAL A 244 2.42 8.86 -18.68
N ARG A 245 3.67 9.03 -18.22
CA ARG A 245 3.98 9.52 -16.88
C ARG A 245 4.19 11.02 -16.92
N THR A 246 3.69 11.73 -15.90
CA THR A 246 3.76 13.18 -15.77
C THR A 246 4.36 13.59 -14.43
N PRO A 247 4.96 14.80 -14.33
CA PRO A 247 5.55 15.27 -13.09
C PRO A 247 4.52 15.35 -11.95
N THR A 248 4.89 14.83 -10.79
CA THR A 248 4.02 14.81 -9.59
C THR A 248 3.64 16.20 -9.10
N ALA A 249 4.56 17.17 -9.20
CA ALA A 249 4.36 18.54 -8.70
C ALA A 249 3.54 19.44 -9.63
N ALA A 250 3.18 18.95 -10.84
CA ALA A 250 2.40 19.73 -11.80
C ALA A 250 0.96 19.92 -11.30
N ARG A 251 0.55 21.18 -11.10
CA ARG A 251 -0.82 21.52 -10.72
C ARG A 251 -1.79 21.19 -11.85
N PHE A 252 -3.07 20.93 -11.54
CA PHE A 252 -4.08 20.46 -12.50
C PHE A 252 -4.21 21.34 -13.76
N HIS A 253 -4.02 22.66 -13.66
CA HIS A 253 -4.12 23.61 -14.77
C HIS A 253 -2.83 23.77 -15.60
N SER A 254 -1.74 23.11 -15.18
CA SER A 254 -0.45 23.18 -15.89
C SER A 254 -0.49 22.28 -17.14
N PRO A 255 0.13 22.71 -18.28
CA PRO A 255 0.18 21.91 -19.50
C PRO A 255 0.85 20.55 -19.34
N GLU A 256 1.82 20.43 -18.41
CA GLU A 256 2.54 19.20 -18.08
C GLU A 256 1.82 18.32 -17.04
N SER A 257 0.68 18.77 -16.50
CA SER A 257 -0.16 17.97 -15.62
C SER A 257 -0.72 16.75 -16.36
N HIS A 258 -1.12 15.72 -15.61
CA HIS A 258 -1.77 14.57 -16.22
C HIS A 258 -3.05 14.94 -17.00
N ILE A 259 -3.79 15.96 -16.56
CA ILE A 259 -4.96 16.50 -17.28
C ILE A 259 -4.53 17.21 -18.56
N GLY A 260 -3.56 18.13 -18.49
CA GLY A 260 -3.06 18.89 -19.66
C GLY A 260 -2.50 17.96 -20.75
N VAL A 261 -1.70 16.97 -20.35
CA VAL A 261 -1.12 15.99 -21.27
C VAL A 261 -2.20 15.10 -21.91
N ALA A 262 -3.21 14.66 -21.14
CA ALA A 262 -4.29 13.85 -21.69
C ALA A 262 -5.09 14.62 -22.77
N TRP A 263 -5.41 15.90 -22.51
CA TRP A 263 -6.09 16.75 -23.50
C TRP A 263 -5.26 17.03 -24.74
N ARG A 264 -3.93 17.18 -24.59
CA ARG A 264 -3.02 17.30 -25.74
C ARG A 264 -3.06 16.03 -26.59
N LEU A 265 -2.89 14.86 -25.99
CA LEU A 265 -2.95 13.57 -26.70
C LEU A 265 -4.28 13.36 -27.41
N LYS A 266 -5.40 13.71 -26.74
CA LYS A 266 -6.74 13.65 -27.34
C LYS A 266 -6.84 14.50 -28.61
N ASN A 267 -6.21 15.67 -28.64
CA ASN A 267 -6.22 16.56 -29.81
C ASN A 267 -5.27 16.08 -30.94
N GLU A 268 -4.22 15.33 -30.58
CA GLU A 268 -3.24 14.80 -31.54
C GLU A 268 -3.65 13.44 -32.13
N ILE A 269 -4.41 12.63 -31.40
CA ILE A 269 -4.79 11.26 -31.80
C ILE A 269 -6.22 11.28 -32.36
N PRO A 270 -6.41 10.94 -33.65
CA PRO A 270 -7.74 10.82 -34.23
C PRO A 270 -8.58 9.74 -33.55
N ASN A 271 -9.90 9.91 -33.54
CA ASN A 271 -10.86 8.96 -32.94
C ASN A 271 -10.50 8.59 -31.50
N SER A 272 -10.08 9.60 -30.72
CA SER A 272 -9.77 9.42 -29.31
C SER A 272 -10.73 10.21 -28.42
N HIS A 273 -11.03 9.65 -27.25
CA HIS A 273 -12.00 10.18 -26.31
C HIS A 273 -11.45 10.18 -24.88
N ILE A 274 -11.66 11.29 -24.17
CA ILE A 274 -11.49 11.36 -22.72
C ILE A 274 -12.88 11.16 -22.12
N LEU A 275 -13.08 10.10 -21.34
CA LEU A 275 -14.37 9.83 -20.70
C LEU A 275 -14.61 10.72 -19.48
N ASP A 276 -13.54 11.30 -18.93
CA ASP A 276 -13.52 12.38 -17.94
C ASP A 276 -14.25 12.06 -16.63
N GLN A 277 -13.60 11.26 -15.80
CA GLN A 277 -14.14 10.89 -14.48
C GLN A 277 -14.49 12.08 -13.57
N TYR A 278 -13.98 13.28 -13.85
CA TYR A 278 -14.18 14.47 -13.01
C TYR A 278 -15.51 15.20 -13.31
N ARG A 279 -16.02 15.05 -14.53
CA ARG A 279 -17.23 15.75 -14.98
C ARG A 279 -18.33 14.82 -15.50
N ASN A 280 -17.99 13.59 -15.84
CA ASN A 280 -18.91 12.64 -16.45
C ASN A 280 -19.99 12.20 -15.44
N PRO A 281 -21.28 12.42 -15.73
CA PRO A 281 -22.37 12.03 -14.84
C PRO A 281 -22.46 10.51 -14.64
N SER A 282 -21.91 9.69 -15.54
CA SER A 282 -21.85 8.23 -15.40
C SER A 282 -21.08 7.82 -14.12
N ASN A 283 -20.17 8.66 -13.62
CA ASN A 283 -19.45 8.40 -12.37
C ASN A 283 -20.43 8.37 -11.17
N PRO A 284 -21.11 9.43 -10.76
CA PRO A 284 -22.05 9.35 -9.65
C PRO A 284 -23.25 8.43 -9.95
N LEU A 285 -23.72 8.34 -11.20
CA LEU A 285 -24.83 7.48 -11.57
C LEU A 285 -24.51 5.98 -11.37
N ALA A 286 -23.31 5.52 -11.66
CA ALA A 286 -22.90 4.16 -11.37
C ALA A 286 -23.11 3.80 -9.90
N HIS A 287 -22.81 4.71 -8.99
CA HIS A 287 -22.97 4.49 -7.56
C HIS A 287 -24.40 4.69 -7.06
N TYR A 288 -25.13 5.61 -7.66
CA TYR A 288 -26.55 5.82 -7.35
C TYR A 288 -27.39 4.61 -7.77
N ASP A 289 -27.14 4.06 -8.97
CA ASP A 289 -27.92 2.96 -9.55
C ASP A 289 -27.52 1.59 -9.01
N THR A 290 -26.26 1.39 -8.56
CA THR A 290 -25.78 0.06 -8.15
C THR A 290 -25.26 0.02 -6.72
N THR A 291 -24.17 0.70 -6.37
CA THR A 291 -23.54 0.60 -5.05
C THR A 291 -24.49 0.94 -3.91
N ALA A 292 -25.30 1.97 -4.08
CA ALA A 292 -26.28 2.38 -3.07
C ALA A 292 -27.42 1.38 -2.92
N GLU A 293 -27.92 0.82 -4.01
CA GLU A 293 -28.98 -0.20 -3.98
C GLU A 293 -28.45 -1.50 -3.33
N GLU A 294 -27.23 -1.92 -3.65
CA GLU A 294 -26.59 -3.05 -2.99
C GLU A 294 -26.49 -2.83 -1.46
N ILE A 295 -26.08 -1.64 -1.01
CA ILE A 295 -26.01 -1.30 0.41
C ILE A 295 -27.40 -1.35 1.06
N LEU A 296 -28.41 -0.81 0.40
CA LEU A 296 -29.80 -0.82 0.90
C LEU A 296 -30.31 -2.25 1.04
N GLU A 297 -30.12 -3.10 0.03
CA GLU A 297 -30.51 -4.50 0.07
C GLU A 297 -29.78 -5.26 1.19
N GLN A 298 -28.45 -5.15 1.27
CA GLN A 298 -27.61 -5.81 2.26
C GLN A 298 -27.86 -5.34 3.70
N CYS A 299 -28.48 -4.15 3.86
CA CYS A 299 -28.83 -3.56 5.16
C CYS A 299 -30.33 -3.60 5.47
N ASP A 300 -31.16 -4.31 4.70
CA ASP A 300 -32.63 -4.31 4.85
C ASP A 300 -33.23 -2.89 4.86
N GLY A 301 -32.66 -1.98 4.07
CA GLY A 301 -33.05 -0.58 3.99
C GLY A 301 -32.73 0.28 5.22
N LYS A 302 -31.90 -0.19 6.16
CA LYS A 302 -31.59 0.50 7.42
C LYS A 302 -30.10 0.85 7.50
N VAL A 303 -29.77 2.10 7.22
CA VAL A 303 -28.41 2.66 7.35
C VAL A 303 -28.49 3.99 8.08
N ASP A 304 -27.74 4.16 9.16
CA ASP A 304 -27.73 5.37 9.97
C ASP A 304 -26.56 6.30 9.66
N MET A 305 -25.45 5.74 9.18
CA MET A 305 -24.26 6.49 8.81
C MET A 305 -23.55 5.84 7.63
N LEU A 306 -23.09 6.68 6.68
CA LEU A 306 -22.17 6.29 5.61
C LEU A 306 -20.86 7.08 5.77
N VAL A 307 -19.72 6.39 5.67
CA VAL A 307 -18.39 7.01 5.68
C VAL A 307 -17.66 6.64 4.39
N ALA A 308 -17.22 7.65 3.64
CA ALA A 308 -16.52 7.43 2.39
C ALA A 308 -15.42 8.48 2.16
N GLY A 309 -14.26 8.04 1.68
CA GLY A 309 -13.20 8.94 1.20
C GLY A 309 -13.62 9.63 -0.11
N ALA A 310 -13.28 10.90 -0.24
CA ALA A 310 -13.56 11.70 -1.42
C ALA A 310 -12.31 11.84 -2.29
N GLY A 311 -12.37 11.30 -3.52
CA GLY A 311 -11.46 11.64 -4.60
C GLY A 311 -12.20 12.48 -5.64
N THR A 312 -12.61 11.89 -6.79
CA THR A 312 -13.49 12.60 -7.73
C THR A 312 -14.83 13.00 -7.10
N GLY A 313 -15.20 12.33 -6.01
CA GLY A 313 -16.45 12.59 -5.29
C GLY A 313 -17.67 11.85 -5.83
N GLY A 314 -17.56 11.18 -7.00
CA GLY A 314 -18.71 10.49 -7.59
C GLY A 314 -19.27 9.38 -6.70
N THR A 315 -18.41 8.64 -6.00
CA THR A 315 -18.83 7.57 -5.08
C THR A 315 -19.72 8.11 -3.96
N ILE A 316 -19.21 9.09 -3.21
CA ILE A 316 -19.97 9.66 -2.08
C ILE A 316 -21.23 10.39 -2.57
N THR A 317 -21.14 11.11 -3.69
CA THR A 317 -22.31 11.81 -4.29
C THR A 317 -23.42 10.84 -4.67
N GLY A 318 -23.08 9.80 -5.43
CA GLY A 318 -24.10 8.84 -5.93
C GLY A 318 -24.75 8.07 -4.78
N ILE A 319 -23.93 7.52 -3.88
CA ILE A 319 -24.45 6.76 -2.73
C ILE A 319 -25.27 7.67 -1.81
N ALA A 320 -24.77 8.85 -1.46
CA ALA A 320 -25.43 9.74 -0.52
C ALA A 320 -26.79 10.22 -1.04
N ARG A 321 -26.91 10.59 -2.32
CA ARG A 321 -28.17 11.00 -2.92
C ARG A 321 -29.24 9.90 -2.78
N LYS A 322 -28.92 8.67 -3.18
CA LYS A 322 -29.83 7.53 -3.07
C LYS A 322 -30.18 7.20 -1.62
N LEU A 323 -29.18 7.16 -0.74
CA LEU A 323 -29.42 6.83 0.66
C LEU A 323 -30.24 7.91 1.38
N LYS A 324 -30.07 9.19 1.07
CA LYS A 324 -30.89 10.28 1.64
C LYS A 324 -32.35 10.20 1.19
N GLU A 325 -32.62 9.71 -0.02
CA GLU A 325 -34.01 9.45 -0.51
C GLU A 325 -34.68 8.31 0.26
N ARG A 326 -33.92 7.27 0.61
CA ARG A 326 -34.45 6.03 1.20
C ARG A 326 -34.33 5.98 2.73
N CYS A 327 -33.34 6.67 3.28
CA CYS A 327 -33.03 6.77 4.72
C CYS A 327 -32.87 8.25 5.10
N PRO A 328 -33.95 9.03 5.28
CA PRO A 328 -33.89 10.50 5.41
C PRO A 328 -33.04 11.01 6.58
N ASN A 329 -32.84 10.18 7.61
CA ASN A 329 -32.06 10.54 8.81
C ASN A 329 -30.60 10.10 8.77
N ILE A 330 -30.14 9.53 7.64
CA ILE A 330 -28.76 9.07 7.49
C ILE A 330 -27.78 10.23 7.62
N LYS A 331 -26.66 9.96 8.27
CA LYS A 331 -25.52 10.89 8.33
C LYS A 331 -24.46 10.48 7.30
N ILE A 332 -24.11 11.40 6.42
CA ILE A 332 -23.07 11.20 5.40
C ILE A 332 -21.78 11.88 5.87
N VAL A 333 -20.72 11.11 6.01
CA VAL A 333 -19.40 11.58 6.41
C VAL A 333 -18.45 11.47 5.21
N GLY A 334 -17.98 12.62 4.74
CA GLY A 334 -16.93 12.73 3.73
C GLY A 334 -15.55 12.74 4.40
N VAL A 335 -14.61 12.00 3.86
CA VAL A 335 -13.23 11.96 4.37
C VAL A 335 -12.28 12.52 3.31
N ASP A 336 -11.49 13.49 3.71
CA ASP A 336 -10.57 14.23 2.85
C ASP A 336 -9.21 14.36 3.53
N PRO A 337 -8.07 14.05 2.88
CA PRO A 337 -6.77 14.14 3.53
C PRO A 337 -6.32 15.59 3.77
N GLU A 338 -5.53 15.81 4.80
CA GLU A 338 -4.81 17.08 4.99
C GLU A 338 -3.94 17.36 3.75
N GLY A 339 -3.99 18.60 3.24
CA GLY A 339 -3.35 19.00 2.00
C GLY A 339 -4.25 18.96 0.76
N SER A 340 -5.46 18.41 0.89
CA SER A 340 -6.55 18.47 -0.10
C SER A 340 -7.53 19.59 0.23
N ILE A 341 -8.37 19.99 -0.75
CA ILE A 341 -9.33 21.11 -0.60
C ILE A 341 -10.80 20.71 -0.76
N LEU A 342 -11.14 19.42 -0.70
CA LEU A 342 -12.50 18.95 -0.97
C LEU A 342 -13.47 19.19 0.18
N ALA A 343 -12.99 19.24 1.41
CA ALA A 343 -13.82 19.37 2.61
C ALA A 343 -14.51 20.75 2.71
N GLU A 344 -15.65 20.77 3.40
CA GLU A 344 -16.38 21.97 3.83
C GLU A 344 -16.60 21.95 5.36
N PRO A 345 -16.58 23.12 6.04
CA PRO A 345 -16.29 24.45 5.47
C PRO A 345 -14.81 24.61 5.08
N GLU A 346 -14.49 25.65 4.29
CA GLU A 346 -13.12 25.87 3.74
C GLU A 346 -12.04 26.02 4.81
N GLU A 347 -12.41 26.41 6.03
CA GLU A 347 -11.50 26.52 7.17
C GLU A 347 -10.82 25.18 7.50
N LEU A 348 -11.47 24.06 7.23
CA LEU A 348 -10.90 22.72 7.41
C LEU A 348 -9.70 22.46 6.48
N ASN A 349 -9.59 23.19 5.37
CA ASN A 349 -8.54 23.02 4.38
C ASN A 349 -7.30 23.87 4.66
N LYS A 350 -7.33 24.71 5.72
CA LYS A 350 -6.18 25.52 6.13
C LYS A 350 -5.14 24.63 6.82
N THR A 351 -4.03 24.38 6.13
CA THR A 351 -2.92 23.58 6.62
C THR A 351 -1.62 23.98 5.92
N ASP A 352 -0.50 23.79 6.60
CA ASP A 352 0.83 23.96 5.99
C ASP A 352 1.24 22.74 5.15
N LYS A 353 0.51 21.64 5.26
CA LYS A 353 0.75 20.43 4.46
C LYS A 353 0.23 20.62 3.03
N THR A 354 1.09 20.38 2.06
CA THR A 354 0.76 20.46 0.62
C THR A 354 0.79 19.09 -0.06
N GLN A 355 1.20 18.05 0.65
CA GLN A 355 1.34 16.69 0.13
C GLN A 355 0.92 15.65 1.16
N TYR A 356 0.44 14.52 0.67
CA TYR A 356 0.08 13.33 1.43
C TYR A 356 0.44 12.09 0.63
N GLU A 357 0.66 10.96 1.32
CA GLU A 357 1.08 9.69 0.72
C GLU A 357 -0.08 8.76 0.39
N VAL A 358 -1.23 8.94 1.04
CA VAL A 358 -2.44 8.16 0.73
C VAL A 358 -2.88 8.43 -0.72
N GLU A 359 -3.21 7.35 -1.44
CA GLU A 359 -3.60 7.44 -2.84
C GLU A 359 -5.11 7.22 -3.03
N GLY A 360 -5.66 7.81 -4.10
CA GLY A 360 -7.04 7.61 -4.54
C GLY A 360 -8.08 8.56 -3.95
N ILE A 361 -7.69 9.40 -3.00
CA ILE A 361 -8.52 10.45 -2.38
C ILE A 361 -7.78 11.78 -2.37
N GLY A 362 -8.55 12.87 -2.25
CA GLY A 362 -8.02 14.23 -2.19
C GLY A 362 -7.65 14.82 -3.56
N TYR A 363 -7.87 16.13 -3.73
CA TYR A 363 -7.47 16.90 -4.91
C TYR A 363 -7.16 18.35 -4.55
N ASP A 364 -6.50 19.06 -5.48
CA ASP A 364 -6.22 20.50 -5.47
C ASP A 364 -7.26 21.33 -6.26
N PHE A 365 -8.38 20.72 -6.61
CA PHE A 365 -9.56 21.33 -7.24
C PHE A 365 -10.83 20.57 -6.86
N ILE A 366 -12.00 21.20 -7.01
CA ILE A 366 -13.28 20.58 -6.74
C ILE A 366 -13.82 19.96 -8.04
N PRO A 367 -13.88 18.61 -8.15
CA PRO A 367 -14.44 17.99 -9.34
C PRO A 367 -15.94 18.29 -9.49
N THR A 368 -16.39 18.45 -10.73
CA THR A 368 -17.80 18.77 -11.05
C THR A 368 -18.79 17.73 -10.51
N VAL A 369 -18.39 16.45 -10.46
CA VAL A 369 -19.25 15.37 -9.98
C VAL A 369 -19.31 15.25 -8.45
N LEU A 370 -18.55 16.07 -7.72
CA LEU A 370 -18.63 16.13 -6.27
C LEU A 370 -19.74 17.08 -5.82
N ASP A 371 -20.81 16.53 -5.28
CA ASP A 371 -21.85 17.29 -4.62
C ASP A 371 -21.60 17.36 -3.12
N ARG A 372 -20.98 18.46 -2.66
CA ARG A 372 -20.66 18.65 -1.23
C ARG A 372 -21.90 18.86 -0.37
N SER A 373 -23.01 19.31 -0.96
CA SER A 373 -24.27 19.57 -0.24
C SER A 373 -24.94 18.32 0.33
N VAL A 374 -24.60 17.13 -0.17
CA VAL A 374 -25.13 15.87 0.36
C VAL A 374 -24.29 15.30 1.50
N VAL A 375 -23.16 15.91 1.82
CA VAL A 375 -22.26 15.51 2.90
C VAL A 375 -22.62 16.30 4.16
N ASP A 376 -22.96 15.61 5.22
CA ASP A 376 -23.39 16.25 6.47
C ASP A 376 -22.19 16.65 7.35
N ARG A 377 -21.07 15.92 7.23
CA ARG A 377 -19.82 16.18 7.98
C ARG A 377 -18.60 15.83 7.16
N TRP A 378 -17.56 16.62 7.30
CA TRP A 378 -16.24 16.34 6.74
C TRP A 378 -15.24 16.02 7.85
N TYR A 379 -14.41 15.03 7.59
CA TYR A 379 -13.29 14.63 8.44
C TYR A 379 -11.98 14.82 7.67
N LYS A 380 -11.04 15.58 8.25
CA LYS A 380 -9.68 15.70 7.70
C LYS A 380 -8.81 14.62 8.31
N SER A 381 -8.26 13.77 7.44
CA SER A 381 -7.39 12.65 7.82
C SER A 381 -5.93 12.96 7.58
N ASN A 382 -5.04 12.23 8.26
CA ASN A 382 -3.61 12.25 8.00
C ASN A 382 -3.11 10.84 7.61
N ASP A 383 -1.87 10.79 7.09
CA ASP A 383 -1.27 9.54 6.62
C ASP A 383 -0.99 8.54 7.74
N ASP A 384 -0.55 9.03 8.92
CA ASP A 384 -0.24 8.19 10.09
C ASP A 384 -1.44 7.33 10.51
N GLU A 385 -2.59 7.99 10.75
CA GLU A 385 -3.81 7.27 11.13
C GLU A 385 -4.34 6.39 9.99
N SER A 386 -4.19 6.83 8.74
CA SER A 386 -4.67 6.11 7.57
C SER A 386 -3.93 4.79 7.39
N PHE A 387 -2.60 4.80 7.42
CA PHE A 387 -1.82 3.57 7.25
C PHE A 387 -1.85 2.66 8.47
N ALA A 388 -1.86 3.23 9.69
CA ALA A 388 -2.03 2.44 10.91
C ALA A 388 -3.37 1.68 10.90
N MET A 389 -4.47 2.36 10.51
CA MET A 389 -5.80 1.74 10.44
C MET A 389 -5.92 0.74 9.28
N SER A 390 -5.30 1.00 8.11
CA SER A 390 -5.24 0.02 7.02
C SER A 390 -4.55 -1.27 7.45
N ARG A 391 -3.40 -1.17 8.12
CA ARG A 391 -2.69 -2.33 8.65
C ARG A 391 -3.50 -3.05 9.74
N MET A 392 -4.28 -2.30 10.54
CA MET A 392 -5.19 -2.87 11.53
C MET A 392 -6.36 -3.63 10.87
N LEU A 393 -6.99 -3.08 9.82
CA LEU A 393 -8.01 -3.77 9.02
C LEU A 393 -7.51 -5.11 8.47
N ILE A 394 -6.28 -5.14 7.96
CA ILE A 394 -5.67 -6.36 7.43
C ILE A 394 -5.41 -7.36 8.55
N ARG A 395 -4.77 -6.94 9.63
CA ARG A 395 -4.34 -7.83 10.70
C ARG A 395 -5.49 -8.34 11.57
N GLU A 396 -6.44 -7.48 11.89
CA GLU A 396 -7.50 -7.83 12.84
C GLU A 396 -8.75 -8.38 12.17
N GLU A 397 -9.11 -7.88 10.99
CA GLU A 397 -10.34 -8.28 10.30
C GLU A 397 -10.09 -9.11 9.03
N GLY A 398 -8.81 -9.28 8.61
CA GLY A 398 -8.45 -10.06 7.43
C GLY A 398 -8.80 -9.39 6.11
N LEU A 399 -9.09 -8.08 6.10
CA LEU A 399 -9.50 -7.33 4.92
C LEU A 399 -8.29 -6.78 4.17
N LEU A 400 -7.98 -7.37 3.01
CA LEU A 400 -6.81 -7.03 2.19
C LEU A 400 -7.06 -5.74 1.36
N CYS A 401 -7.18 -4.61 2.03
CA CYS A 401 -7.57 -3.32 1.47
C CYS A 401 -6.42 -2.31 1.38
N GLY A 402 -6.63 -1.23 0.61
CA GLY A 402 -5.66 -0.16 0.38
C GLY A 402 -5.61 0.90 1.48
N GLY A 403 -4.70 1.88 1.34
CA GLY A 403 -4.48 2.95 2.32
C GLY A 403 -5.70 3.83 2.58
N SER A 404 -6.45 4.18 1.53
CA SER A 404 -7.67 5.00 1.66
C SER A 404 -8.82 4.28 2.38
N SER A 405 -8.78 2.94 2.48
CA SER A 405 -9.69 2.17 3.33
C SER A 405 -9.43 2.43 4.81
N GLY A 406 -8.15 2.52 5.20
CA GLY A 406 -7.78 2.92 6.55
C GLY A 406 -8.18 4.35 6.86
N THR A 407 -8.03 5.24 5.90
CA THR A 407 -8.51 6.64 6.01
C THR A 407 -10.00 6.69 6.34
N ALA A 408 -10.83 5.98 5.57
CA ALA A 408 -12.27 5.92 5.79
C ALA A 408 -12.62 5.26 7.14
N MET A 409 -11.91 4.20 7.51
CA MET A 409 -12.14 3.50 8.77
C MET A 409 -11.70 4.32 9.99
N ALA A 410 -10.58 5.07 9.90
CA ALA A 410 -10.14 5.98 10.98
C ALA A 410 -11.18 7.07 11.26
N ALA A 411 -11.79 7.63 10.21
CA ALA A 411 -12.92 8.55 10.35
C ALA A 411 -14.14 7.85 10.96
N ALA A 412 -14.45 6.65 10.49
CA ALA A 412 -15.63 5.90 10.94
C ALA A 412 -15.59 5.58 12.43
N VAL A 413 -14.46 5.10 12.96
CA VAL A 413 -14.36 4.77 14.40
C VAL A 413 -14.52 5.99 15.29
N ARG A 414 -14.24 7.20 14.80
CA ARG A 414 -14.46 8.45 15.52
C ARG A 414 -15.91 8.92 15.41
N MET A 415 -16.48 8.91 14.21
CA MET A 415 -17.82 9.42 13.95
C MET A 415 -18.91 8.46 14.48
N ALA A 416 -18.71 7.16 14.37
CA ALA A 416 -19.67 6.15 14.82
C ALA A 416 -19.82 6.06 16.35
N THR A 417 -18.99 6.75 17.13
CA THR A 417 -19.19 6.89 18.60
C THR A 417 -20.52 7.57 18.96
N GLU A 418 -21.09 8.34 18.03
CA GLU A 418 -22.40 9.00 18.20
C GLU A 418 -23.58 8.02 18.03
N LEU A 419 -23.34 6.87 17.41
CA LEU A 419 -24.38 5.88 17.11
C LEU A 419 -24.65 4.98 18.31
N LYS A 420 -25.89 4.54 18.40
CA LYS A 420 -26.39 3.67 19.46
C LYS A 420 -26.40 2.20 19.02
N GLU A 421 -26.63 1.33 19.97
CA GLU A 421 -26.90 -0.09 19.71
C GLU A 421 -28.08 -0.26 18.74
N GLY A 422 -27.93 -1.18 17.78
CA GLY A 422 -28.92 -1.43 16.72
C GLY A 422 -28.82 -0.47 15.53
N GLN A 423 -28.00 0.58 15.58
CA GLN A 423 -27.72 1.45 14.44
C GLN A 423 -26.54 0.92 13.62
N ARG A 424 -26.52 1.27 12.31
CA ARG A 424 -25.56 0.75 11.32
C ARG A 424 -24.72 1.86 10.71
N CYS A 425 -23.41 1.70 10.77
CA CYS A 425 -22.44 2.53 10.07
C CYS A 425 -21.81 1.72 8.93
N VAL A 426 -21.96 2.17 7.70
CA VAL A 426 -21.35 1.57 6.50
C VAL A 426 -20.12 2.38 6.10
N VAL A 427 -18.99 1.69 5.91
CA VAL A 427 -17.72 2.28 5.50
C VAL A 427 -17.33 1.72 4.14
N ILE A 428 -16.99 2.61 3.20
CA ILE A 428 -16.51 2.19 1.88
C ILE A 428 -15.00 1.88 1.95
N LEU A 429 -14.62 0.66 1.57
CA LEU A 429 -13.23 0.21 1.41
C LEU A 429 -12.91 0.14 -0.09
N PRO A 430 -12.30 1.19 -0.66
CA PRO A 430 -12.38 1.45 -2.09
C PRO A 430 -11.50 0.58 -2.98
N ASP A 431 -10.36 0.07 -2.49
CA ASP A 431 -9.45 -0.71 -3.34
C ASP A 431 -8.63 -1.76 -2.59
N SER A 432 -7.92 -2.58 -3.37
CA SER A 432 -7.14 -3.72 -2.91
C SER A 432 -5.73 -3.33 -2.48
N ILE A 433 -5.23 -4.05 -1.48
CA ILE A 433 -3.84 -4.07 -1.02
C ILE A 433 -2.83 -4.30 -2.15
N ARG A 434 -3.21 -5.07 -3.19
CA ARG A 434 -2.31 -5.46 -4.30
C ARG A 434 -1.69 -4.28 -5.04
N ASN A 435 -2.31 -3.11 -4.95
CA ASN A 435 -1.81 -1.88 -5.57
C ASN A 435 -0.76 -1.16 -4.72
N TYR A 436 -0.35 -1.71 -3.55
CA TYR A 436 0.46 -1.03 -2.55
C TYR A 436 1.48 -1.95 -1.86
N MET A 437 1.86 -3.06 -2.50
CA MET A 437 2.76 -4.06 -1.93
C MET A 437 4.13 -3.49 -1.55
N SER A 438 4.65 -2.55 -2.33
CA SER A 438 5.92 -1.86 -2.09
C SER A 438 5.80 -0.60 -1.22
N LYS A 439 4.58 -0.25 -0.75
CA LYS A 439 4.32 0.96 0.05
C LYS A 439 3.99 0.60 1.50
N PHE A 440 2.82 0.99 2.01
CA PHE A 440 2.46 0.89 3.44
C PHE A 440 2.46 -0.53 4.02
N LEU A 441 2.56 -1.57 3.21
CA LEU A 441 2.80 -2.94 3.67
C LEU A 441 4.26 -3.20 4.02
N SER A 442 5.17 -2.53 3.37
CA SER A 442 6.60 -2.60 3.65
C SER A 442 6.92 -1.80 4.92
N ASP A 443 7.43 -2.47 5.94
CA ASP A 443 7.91 -1.80 7.15
C ASP A 443 9.05 -0.82 6.84
N ASN A 444 9.89 -1.15 5.86
CA ASN A 444 10.94 -0.26 5.39
C ASN A 444 10.37 1.04 4.83
N TRP A 445 9.37 0.95 3.96
CA TRP A 445 8.70 2.13 3.43
C TRP A 445 8.04 2.96 4.54
N MET A 446 7.37 2.30 5.49
CA MET A 446 6.75 2.97 6.64
C MET A 446 7.77 3.71 7.50
N CYS A 447 8.95 3.13 7.72
CA CYS A 447 10.05 3.78 8.45
C CYS A 447 10.67 4.93 7.65
N ASP A 448 10.88 4.76 6.34
CA ASP A 448 11.46 5.78 5.46
C ASP A 448 10.58 7.03 5.37
N LYS A 449 9.26 6.82 5.49
CA LYS A 449 8.26 7.90 5.53
C LYS A 449 7.99 8.45 6.93
N GLY A 450 8.56 7.84 7.97
CA GLY A 450 8.40 8.26 9.36
C GLY A 450 7.11 7.79 10.03
N PHE A 451 6.32 6.91 9.39
CA PHE A 451 5.08 6.34 9.93
C PHE A 451 5.30 5.20 10.93
N LEU A 452 6.49 4.62 10.94
CA LEU A 452 6.94 3.66 11.96
C LEU A 452 8.29 4.09 12.49
N THR A 453 8.49 3.97 13.80
CA THR A 453 9.81 4.12 14.37
C THR A 453 10.56 2.78 14.27
N PRO A 454 11.88 2.81 14.06
CA PRO A 454 12.70 1.60 14.00
C PRO A 454 12.61 0.73 15.27
N GLU A 455 12.28 1.32 16.40
CA GLU A 455 12.12 0.63 17.68
C GLU A 455 10.87 -0.28 17.69
N ASN A 456 9.87 0.03 16.86
CA ASN A 456 8.64 -0.76 16.71
C ASN A 456 8.83 -1.99 15.81
N LEU A 457 10.00 -2.12 15.18
CA LEU A 457 10.35 -3.31 14.40
C LEU A 457 11.02 -4.31 15.35
N MET A 458 10.40 -5.47 15.56
CA MET A 458 10.98 -6.59 16.35
C MET A 458 12.23 -7.22 15.68
N VAL A 459 12.80 -6.60 14.67
CA VAL A 459 14.01 -7.08 13.99
C VAL A 459 15.22 -6.45 14.66
N SER A 460 16.03 -7.27 15.32
CA SER A 460 17.34 -6.87 15.82
C SER A 460 18.17 -6.34 14.65
N LYS A 461 18.45 -5.03 14.66
CA LYS A 461 19.29 -4.43 13.63
C LYS A 461 20.72 -4.92 13.78
N PRO A 462 21.39 -5.29 12.68
CA PRO A 462 22.80 -5.65 12.74
C PRO A 462 23.63 -4.46 13.25
N TRP A 463 24.77 -4.75 13.86
CA TRP A 463 25.66 -3.76 14.47
C TRP A 463 26.08 -2.61 13.54
N TRP A 464 26.13 -2.88 12.24
CA TRP A 464 26.57 -1.92 11.21
C TRP A 464 25.44 -1.01 10.70
N TRP A 465 24.19 -1.29 11.03
CA TRP A 465 23.00 -0.64 10.44
C TRP A 465 23.01 0.88 10.51
N ASN A 466 23.40 1.44 11.66
CA ASN A 466 23.40 2.88 11.90
C ASN A 466 24.73 3.56 11.58
N LEU A 467 25.72 2.83 11.05
CA LEU A 467 27.00 3.42 10.65
C LEU A 467 26.84 4.23 9.37
N SER A 468 27.55 5.36 9.30
CA SER A 468 27.55 6.25 8.14
C SER A 468 28.28 5.63 6.94
N LEU A 469 27.85 5.98 5.72
CA LEU A 469 28.54 5.61 4.48
C LEU A 469 29.96 6.17 4.41
N GLN A 470 30.31 7.18 5.21
CA GLN A 470 31.69 7.71 5.31
C GLN A 470 32.71 6.63 5.66
N GLY A 471 32.29 5.56 6.34
CA GLY A 471 33.14 4.43 6.67
C GLY A 471 33.47 3.51 5.50
N LEU A 472 32.78 3.61 4.38
CA LEU A 472 33.06 2.84 3.17
C LEU A 472 34.26 3.41 2.42
N ASN A 473 35.16 2.54 1.98
CA ASN A 473 36.30 2.93 1.13
C ASN A 473 35.80 3.10 -0.32
N LEU A 474 35.16 4.24 -0.59
CA LEU A 474 34.67 4.55 -1.92
C LEU A 474 35.78 5.16 -2.79
N PHE A 475 35.90 4.67 -4.01
CA PHE A 475 36.81 5.21 -5.00
C PHE A 475 36.11 6.27 -5.86
N SER A 476 36.88 7.24 -6.36
CA SER A 476 36.40 8.21 -7.33
C SER A 476 35.78 7.49 -8.54
N PRO A 477 34.53 7.77 -8.89
CA PRO A 477 33.84 7.06 -9.95
C PRO A 477 34.41 7.40 -11.32
N LEU A 478 34.44 6.41 -12.20
CA LEU A 478 34.59 6.64 -13.62
C LEU A 478 33.37 7.38 -14.13
N THR A 479 33.53 8.54 -14.74
CA THR A 479 32.44 9.30 -15.37
C THR A 479 32.62 9.35 -16.88
N VAL A 480 31.53 9.51 -17.61
CA VAL A 480 31.50 9.60 -19.07
C VAL A 480 30.77 10.87 -19.50
N LEU A 481 31.32 11.58 -20.49
CA LEU A 481 30.63 12.74 -21.08
C LEU A 481 29.50 12.28 -22.02
N PRO A 482 28.39 13.04 -22.14
CA PRO A 482 27.22 12.67 -22.92
C PRO A 482 27.49 12.49 -24.42
N SER A 483 28.55 13.13 -24.94
CA SER A 483 28.97 13.07 -26.35
C SER A 483 29.76 11.80 -26.71
N VAL A 484 30.25 11.04 -25.72
CA VAL A 484 31.00 9.79 -25.98
C VAL A 484 30.06 8.75 -26.57
N ASN A 485 30.49 8.07 -27.65
CA ASN A 485 29.63 7.08 -28.32
C ASN A 485 29.55 5.76 -27.50
N ILE A 486 28.46 5.03 -27.71
CA ILE A 486 28.15 3.78 -27.01
C ILE A 486 29.27 2.75 -27.12
N LYS A 487 29.86 2.56 -28.32
CA LYS A 487 30.96 1.61 -28.56
C LYS A 487 32.18 1.94 -27.69
N LYS A 488 32.55 3.23 -27.62
CA LYS A 488 33.70 3.70 -26.82
C LYS A 488 33.40 3.58 -25.32
N THR A 489 32.17 3.87 -24.90
CA THR A 489 31.75 3.70 -23.50
C THR A 489 31.82 2.24 -23.08
N ILE A 490 31.33 1.30 -23.88
CA ILE A 490 31.45 -0.14 -23.62
C ILE A 490 32.91 -0.57 -23.49
N LYS A 491 33.78 -0.06 -24.37
CA LYS A 491 35.22 -0.36 -24.32
C LYS A 491 35.85 0.13 -23.01
N ILE A 492 35.56 1.38 -22.61
CA ILE A 492 36.06 1.98 -21.36
C ILE A 492 35.59 1.17 -20.14
N LEU A 493 34.31 0.82 -20.07
CA LEU A 493 33.76 0.06 -18.97
C LEU A 493 34.44 -1.30 -18.85
N LYS A 494 34.60 -2.04 -19.98
CA LYS A 494 35.30 -3.33 -19.99
C LYS A 494 36.75 -3.24 -19.56
N GLU A 495 37.50 -2.24 -20.06
CA GLU A 495 38.92 -2.05 -19.70
C GLU A 495 39.12 -1.71 -18.24
N LYS A 496 38.14 -1.08 -17.61
CA LYS A 496 38.19 -0.68 -16.19
C LYS A 496 37.46 -1.67 -15.27
N ALA A 497 36.88 -2.75 -15.82
CA ALA A 497 36.10 -3.76 -15.10
C ALA A 497 34.90 -3.18 -14.35
N PHE A 498 34.19 -2.23 -14.97
CA PHE A 498 32.94 -1.66 -14.47
C PHE A 498 31.77 -2.07 -15.37
N ASP A 499 30.60 -2.23 -14.76
CA ASP A 499 29.35 -2.54 -15.46
C ASP A 499 28.49 -1.28 -15.72
N GLN A 500 28.83 -0.17 -15.08
CA GLN A 500 28.07 1.07 -15.10
C GLN A 500 28.94 2.30 -14.90
N ALA A 501 28.48 3.46 -15.36
CA ALA A 501 29.11 4.75 -15.10
C ALA A 501 28.10 5.89 -15.07
N PRO A 502 28.29 6.88 -14.19
CA PRO A 502 27.60 8.16 -14.26
C PRO A 502 27.96 8.90 -15.55
N VAL A 503 26.95 9.51 -16.17
CA VAL A 503 27.15 10.45 -17.27
C VAL A 503 26.97 11.86 -16.73
N VAL A 504 28.02 12.65 -16.84
CA VAL A 504 28.08 14.02 -16.34
C VAL A 504 28.38 14.99 -17.48
N ASP A 505 27.91 16.21 -17.37
CA ASP A 505 28.30 17.28 -18.29
C ASP A 505 29.73 17.82 -17.97
N GLU A 506 30.20 18.76 -18.76
CA GLU A 506 31.52 19.39 -18.56
C GLU A 506 31.64 20.14 -17.22
N SER A 507 30.53 20.52 -16.63
CA SER A 507 30.48 21.16 -15.30
C SER A 507 30.36 20.17 -14.14
N GLY A 508 30.29 18.85 -14.42
CA GLY A 508 30.17 17.78 -13.43
C GLY A 508 28.73 17.49 -12.98
N VAL A 509 27.73 18.13 -13.59
CA VAL A 509 26.32 17.89 -13.29
C VAL A 509 25.90 16.51 -13.81
N ILE A 510 25.18 15.76 -12.97
CA ILE A 510 24.73 14.40 -13.27
C ILE A 510 23.56 14.44 -14.25
N LEU A 511 23.74 13.90 -15.45
CA LEU A 511 22.70 13.78 -16.48
C LEU A 511 21.96 12.44 -16.40
N GLY A 512 22.57 11.40 -15.84
CA GLY A 512 22.03 10.08 -15.74
C GLY A 512 23.12 9.02 -15.54
N MET A 513 22.74 7.76 -15.63
CA MET A 513 23.63 6.60 -15.59
C MET A 513 23.59 5.84 -16.90
N VAL A 514 24.64 5.11 -17.22
CA VAL A 514 24.66 4.09 -18.26
C VAL A 514 25.13 2.77 -17.68
N THR A 515 24.49 1.68 -18.09
CA THR A 515 24.88 0.32 -17.73
C THR A 515 25.13 -0.51 -19.00
N LEU A 516 25.97 -1.55 -18.90
CA LEU A 516 26.16 -2.47 -20.02
C LEU A 516 24.83 -3.08 -20.49
N GLY A 517 23.93 -3.39 -19.54
CA GLY A 517 22.62 -3.95 -19.81
C GLY A 517 21.70 -3.01 -20.60
N ASN A 518 21.58 -1.71 -20.20
CA ASN A 518 20.70 -0.78 -20.89
C ASN A 518 21.24 -0.37 -22.27
N MET A 519 22.56 -0.27 -22.41
CA MET A 519 23.18 -0.05 -23.73
C MET A 519 22.94 -1.24 -24.67
N LEU A 520 23.13 -2.47 -24.18
CA LEU A 520 22.91 -3.69 -24.97
C LEU A 520 21.44 -3.81 -25.40
N SER A 521 20.50 -3.65 -24.48
CA SER A 521 19.06 -3.74 -24.80
C SER A 521 18.63 -2.69 -25.82
N SER A 522 19.14 -1.46 -25.72
CA SER A 522 18.83 -0.37 -26.67
C SER A 522 19.39 -0.62 -28.07
N VAL A 523 20.59 -1.21 -28.18
CA VAL A 523 21.21 -1.57 -29.46
C VAL A 523 20.48 -2.77 -30.09
N LEU A 524 20.16 -3.81 -29.31
CA LEU A 524 19.42 -5.00 -29.78
C LEU A 524 18.00 -4.66 -30.23
N ALA A 525 17.35 -3.73 -29.55
CA ALA A 525 16.01 -3.24 -29.93
C ALA A 525 16.04 -2.29 -31.17
N GLY A 526 17.22 -2.01 -31.74
CA GLY A 526 17.37 -1.12 -32.88
C GLY A 526 17.07 0.38 -32.59
N LYS A 527 16.92 0.74 -31.30
CA LYS A 527 16.62 2.12 -30.89
C LYS A 527 17.81 3.07 -31.12
N VAL A 528 19.02 2.56 -31.03
CA VAL A 528 20.27 3.30 -31.20
C VAL A 528 21.32 2.45 -31.91
N LYS A 529 22.30 3.13 -32.56
CA LYS A 529 23.48 2.51 -33.16
C LYS A 529 24.66 2.60 -32.19
N ALA A 530 25.62 1.71 -32.29
CA ALA A 530 26.84 1.72 -31.49
C ALA A 530 27.70 3.00 -31.67
N SER A 531 27.51 3.70 -32.79
CA SER A 531 28.13 5.02 -33.08
C SER A 531 27.42 6.21 -32.46
N ASP A 532 26.21 6.03 -31.95
CA ASP A 532 25.43 7.10 -31.35
C ASP A 532 26.03 7.54 -29.98
N PRO A 533 25.83 8.81 -29.61
CA PRO A 533 26.28 9.32 -28.32
C PRO A 533 25.52 8.65 -27.16
N VAL A 534 26.20 8.43 -26.05
CA VAL A 534 25.66 7.77 -24.86
C VAL A 534 24.49 8.52 -24.23
N ALA A 535 24.36 9.81 -24.51
CA ALA A 535 23.23 10.63 -24.09
C ALA A 535 21.86 10.07 -24.53
N LYS A 536 21.81 9.29 -25.63
CA LYS A 536 20.56 8.68 -26.13
C LYS A 536 20.06 7.48 -25.30
N VAL A 537 20.90 6.93 -24.43
CA VAL A 537 20.62 5.71 -23.66
C VAL A 537 20.75 5.91 -22.16
N LEU A 538 20.56 7.14 -21.69
CA LEU A 538 20.67 7.47 -20.27
C LEU A 538 19.58 6.79 -19.47
N TYR A 539 19.98 6.14 -18.37
CA TYR A 539 19.09 5.65 -17.33
C TYR A 539 18.97 6.73 -16.24
N LYS A 540 17.75 7.26 -16.06
CA LYS A 540 17.49 8.37 -15.13
C LYS A 540 16.85 7.94 -13.81
N GLN A 541 16.45 6.68 -13.68
CA GLN A 541 15.76 6.14 -12.51
C GLN A 541 16.74 5.43 -11.56
N PHE A 542 17.77 6.10 -11.09
CA PHE A 542 18.73 5.57 -10.12
C PHE A 542 18.52 6.22 -8.75
N LYS A 543 18.88 5.48 -7.69
CA LYS A 543 18.81 5.97 -6.32
C LYS A 543 20.07 6.74 -5.96
N GLN A 544 19.88 7.81 -5.19
CA GLN A 544 20.97 8.65 -4.68
C GLN A 544 21.03 8.53 -3.15
N VAL A 545 22.23 8.52 -2.62
CA VAL A 545 22.54 8.54 -1.19
C VAL A 545 23.63 9.55 -0.90
N ARG A 546 23.65 10.07 0.33
CA ARG A 546 24.69 10.99 0.80
C ARG A 546 25.69 10.23 1.68
N LEU A 547 26.90 10.73 1.80
CA LEU A 547 27.91 10.17 2.72
C LEU A 547 27.43 10.13 4.18
N THR A 548 26.56 11.05 4.57
CA THR A 548 25.96 11.12 5.90
C THR A 548 24.83 10.13 6.13
N ASP A 549 24.30 9.49 5.09
CA ASP A 549 23.28 8.45 5.23
C ASP A 549 23.89 7.21 5.92
N ASN A 550 23.04 6.37 6.51
CA ASN A 550 23.49 5.15 7.17
C ASN A 550 23.51 3.93 6.24
N LEU A 551 24.33 2.93 6.60
CA LEU A 551 24.47 1.69 5.84
C LEU A 551 23.15 0.90 5.76
N GLY A 552 22.26 1.04 6.74
CA GLY A 552 20.93 0.41 6.72
C GLY A 552 20.04 0.98 5.63
N LYS A 553 20.08 2.31 5.37
CA LYS A 553 19.39 2.93 4.23
C LYS A 553 19.96 2.43 2.90
N LEU A 554 21.28 2.39 2.81
CA LEU A 554 21.95 1.90 1.60
C LEU A 554 21.65 0.43 1.34
N SER A 555 21.69 -0.43 2.37
CA SER A 555 21.36 -1.86 2.26
C SER A 555 19.96 -2.07 1.68
N ARG A 556 18.98 -1.32 2.18
CA ARG A 556 17.59 -1.39 1.65
C ARG A 556 17.47 -0.99 0.19
N ILE A 557 18.22 0.02 -0.24
CA ILE A 557 18.24 0.41 -1.66
C ILE A 557 18.82 -0.73 -2.49
N LEU A 558 19.89 -1.35 -2.02
CA LEU A 558 20.60 -2.41 -2.74
C LEU A 558 19.92 -3.79 -2.68
N GLU A 559 18.83 -3.95 -1.93
CA GLU A 559 17.91 -5.10 -2.02
C GLU A 559 17.15 -5.15 -3.36
N THR A 560 16.87 -3.98 -3.94
CA THR A 560 16.09 -3.83 -5.18
C THR A 560 16.89 -3.28 -6.35
N ASP A 561 17.86 -2.43 -6.06
CA ASP A 561 18.69 -1.75 -7.05
C ASP A 561 20.11 -2.34 -7.04
N HIS A 562 20.68 -2.53 -8.20
CA HIS A 562 22.04 -3.10 -8.32
C HIS A 562 23.15 -2.15 -7.83
N PHE A 563 22.85 -0.86 -7.75
CA PHE A 563 23.77 0.18 -7.29
C PHE A 563 23.02 1.40 -6.76
N ALA A 564 23.73 2.22 -5.97
CA ALA A 564 23.29 3.57 -5.61
C ALA A 564 24.40 4.57 -5.96
N LEU A 565 24.00 5.78 -6.33
CA LEU A 565 24.95 6.88 -6.61
C LEU A 565 25.16 7.67 -5.34
N VAL A 566 26.42 7.75 -4.87
CA VAL A 566 26.78 8.59 -3.74
C VAL A 566 27.04 10.00 -4.26
N VAL A 567 26.24 10.96 -3.76
CA VAL A 567 26.30 12.36 -4.17
C VAL A 567 26.77 13.26 -3.03
N HIS A 568 27.48 14.31 -3.39
CA HIS A 568 27.87 15.39 -2.50
C HIS A 568 27.25 16.69 -3.01
N GLU A 569 26.64 17.46 -2.11
CA GLU A 569 26.08 18.77 -2.41
C GLU A 569 27.11 19.85 -2.07
N GLN A 570 27.47 20.65 -3.06
CA GLN A 570 28.39 21.78 -2.93
C GLN A 570 27.65 23.09 -3.24
N ILE A 571 27.76 24.06 -2.32
CA ILE A 571 27.28 25.42 -2.59
C ILE A 571 28.36 26.14 -3.40
N GLN A 572 28.02 26.56 -4.61
CA GLN A 572 28.86 27.38 -5.47
C GLN A 572 28.24 28.77 -5.61
N TYR A 573 29.02 29.82 -5.38
CA TYR A 573 28.57 31.18 -5.64
C TYR A 573 28.80 31.54 -7.10
N MET A 574 27.75 32.05 -7.76
CA MET A 574 27.79 32.51 -9.14
C MET A 574 28.44 33.89 -9.21
N GLU A 575 28.74 34.38 -10.42
CA GLU A 575 29.36 35.70 -10.65
C GLU A 575 28.51 36.87 -10.10
N ASP A 576 27.20 36.71 -10.03
CA ASP A 576 26.25 37.66 -9.45
C ASP A 576 26.15 37.58 -7.89
N GLY A 577 26.96 36.70 -7.25
CA GLY A 577 26.96 36.47 -5.81
C GLY A 577 25.82 35.59 -5.31
N SER A 578 24.96 35.05 -6.19
CA SER A 578 23.90 34.12 -5.80
C SER A 578 24.46 32.72 -5.52
N PRO A 579 23.98 32.03 -4.46
CA PRO A 579 24.38 30.66 -4.20
C PRO A 579 23.64 29.69 -5.13
N CYS A 580 24.37 28.79 -5.77
CA CYS A 580 23.85 27.67 -6.55
C CYS A 580 24.25 26.36 -5.87
N LEU A 581 23.29 25.47 -5.62
CA LEU A 581 23.56 24.14 -5.10
C LEU A 581 23.91 23.20 -6.25
N ARG A 582 25.14 22.65 -6.26
CA ARG A 582 25.57 21.65 -7.24
C ARG A 582 25.67 20.27 -6.59
N GLN A 583 25.11 19.26 -7.26
CA GLN A 583 25.30 17.86 -6.90
C GLN A 583 26.45 17.28 -7.72
N MET A 584 27.48 16.78 -7.04
CA MET A 584 28.63 16.12 -7.63
C MET A 584 28.64 14.63 -7.29
N VAL A 585 29.07 13.81 -8.24
CA VAL A 585 29.25 12.37 -8.00
C VAL A 585 30.45 12.16 -7.10
N PHE A 586 30.23 11.51 -5.95
CA PHE A 586 31.28 11.11 -5.03
C PHE A 586 31.72 9.66 -5.27
N GLY A 587 30.77 8.75 -5.56
CA GLY A 587 31.01 7.34 -5.80
C GLY A 587 29.80 6.62 -6.37
N VAL A 588 30.03 5.41 -6.84
CA VAL A 588 28.99 4.42 -7.13
C VAL A 588 29.19 3.28 -6.13
N VAL A 589 28.15 2.91 -5.42
CA VAL A 589 28.19 1.89 -4.38
C VAL A 589 27.26 0.73 -4.73
N THR A 590 27.72 -0.47 -4.44
CA THR A 590 27.03 -1.74 -4.72
C THR A 590 26.95 -2.60 -3.45
N ALA A 591 26.22 -3.70 -3.50
CA ALA A 591 26.12 -4.64 -2.38
C ALA A 591 27.49 -5.20 -1.96
N ILE A 592 28.45 -5.35 -2.89
CA ILE A 592 29.80 -5.85 -2.61
C ILE A 592 30.56 -4.88 -1.68
N ASP A 593 30.37 -3.58 -1.82
CA ASP A 593 31.05 -2.58 -0.99
C ASP A 593 30.60 -2.67 0.47
N ILE A 594 29.29 -2.87 0.72
CA ILE A 594 28.77 -3.11 2.07
C ILE A 594 29.28 -4.44 2.63
N LEU A 595 29.22 -5.52 1.84
CA LEU A 595 29.65 -6.85 2.28
C LEU A 595 31.14 -6.84 2.64
N ASN A 596 32.00 -6.22 1.84
CA ASN A 596 33.40 -6.07 2.11
C ASN A 596 33.68 -5.29 3.42
N TYR A 597 32.93 -4.22 3.62
CA TYR A 597 33.03 -3.43 4.84
C TYR A 597 32.67 -4.24 6.10
N ILE A 598 31.54 -4.97 6.05
CA ILE A 598 31.05 -5.78 7.16
C ILE A 598 32.05 -6.91 7.48
N THR A 599 32.41 -7.70 6.47
CA THR A 599 33.27 -8.88 6.65
C THR A 599 34.67 -8.52 7.10
N THR A 600 35.22 -7.37 6.66
CA THR A 600 36.53 -6.89 7.11
C THR A 600 36.48 -6.51 8.58
N ARG A 601 35.44 -5.85 9.06
CA ARG A 601 35.30 -5.44 10.45
C ARG A 601 34.92 -6.57 11.40
N GLU A 602 34.12 -7.55 10.95
CA GLU A 602 33.84 -8.76 11.73
C GLU A 602 35.12 -9.55 12.03
N ARG A 603 36.05 -9.65 11.08
CA ARG A 603 37.37 -10.27 11.32
C ARG A 603 38.18 -9.52 12.38
N THR A 604 38.20 -8.19 12.31
CA THR A 604 38.90 -7.37 13.30
C THR A 604 38.32 -7.48 14.70
N LEU A 605 36.97 -7.58 14.82
CA LEU A 605 36.28 -7.77 16.10
C LEU A 605 36.53 -9.16 16.70
N SER A 606 36.59 -10.21 15.85
CA SER A 606 36.90 -11.57 16.31
C SER A 606 38.35 -11.77 16.71
N GLU A 607 39.30 -11.07 16.09
CA GLU A 607 40.72 -11.08 16.45
C GLU A 607 40.99 -10.34 17.77
N CYS A 608 40.25 -9.24 18.05
CA CYS A 608 40.37 -8.54 19.34
C CYS A 608 39.80 -9.32 20.53
N SER A 609 38.80 -10.20 20.28
CA SER A 609 38.20 -11.04 21.34
C SER A 609 39.01 -12.30 21.68
N LEU A 610 40.07 -12.60 20.95
CA LEU A 610 41.01 -13.72 21.20
C LEU A 610 42.28 -13.31 21.94
N THR A 611 42.44 -12.01 22.27
CA THR A 611 43.63 -11.45 22.93
C THR A 611 43.36 -10.93 24.35
N ASP A 612 42.17 -11.13 24.90
CA ASP A 612 41.81 -10.93 26.31
C ASP A 612 41.64 -12.33 27.02
#